data_57bebd8d77cb9ce732a8cba9bf4a3e5f
#
_entry.id   57bebd8d77cb9ce732a8cba9bf4a3e5f
#
_cell.length_a   1.000
_cell.length_b   1.000
_cell.length_c   1.000
_cell.angle_alpha   90.00
_cell.angle_beta   90.00
_cell.angle_gamma   90.00
#
_symmetry.space_group_name_H-M   'P 1'
#
loop_
_entity.id
_entity.type
_entity.pdbx_description
1 polymer ?
#
loop_
_entity_poly.entity_id
_entity_poly.type
_entity_poly.pdbx_seq_one_letter_code
_entity_poly.pdbx_strand_id
1 'polypeptide(L)'
;MSVLLGLVVGALTVQFLRLGAADMLAAPALQRENYRGHRLPTAGGVLIVLAVLVVEAGRAVLGSLGVGHDPGLTLARSEVLFAVFGFGLLGLVDDLLGDGSSRGFRGHLRALADGRITTGFLKLFGGAGVAVVLVATPGFATGRRLLVDAVLIALAANLGNLLDRAPGRTIKAAAIAYVPLALLLGTGAVGIAIAPAMGAAFGLLGDDLHERLMLGDAGANVIGAVLGLGVVLGRGEATRITALVVLIVLNVAAELVSFSAVIDRVPWLRAIDRFGQLPERRGA
;
A
#
# COMPACT_ATOMS: atom_id res chain seq x y z
N MET A 1 6.53 -11.92 -18.53
CA MET A 1 7.29 -10.83 -17.85
C MET A 1 8.00 -11.45 -16.66
N SER A 2 9.25 -11.09 -16.36
CA SER A 2 9.95 -11.52 -15.15
C SER A 2 9.64 -10.58 -13.98
N VAL A 3 9.93 -11.00 -12.74
CA VAL A 3 9.79 -10.15 -11.54
C VAL A 3 10.59 -8.86 -11.68
N LEU A 4 11.86 -8.97 -12.09
CA LEU A 4 12.72 -7.80 -12.27
C LEU A 4 12.16 -6.82 -13.32
N LEU A 5 11.71 -7.35 -14.46
CA LEU A 5 11.07 -6.51 -15.49
C LEU A 5 9.80 -5.85 -14.96
N GLY A 6 9.00 -6.57 -14.17
CA GLY A 6 7.81 -6.01 -13.51
C GLY A 6 8.13 -4.85 -12.58
N LEU A 7 9.18 -4.98 -11.77
CA LEU A 7 9.66 -3.91 -10.89
C LEU A 7 10.12 -2.69 -11.71
N VAL A 8 10.95 -2.91 -12.73
CA VAL A 8 11.47 -1.80 -13.56
C VAL A 8 10.37 -1.09 -14.32
N VAL A 9 9.48 -1.86 -14.99
CA VAL A 9 8.36 -1.27 -15.74
C VAL A 9 7.41 -0.53 -14.81
N GLY A 10 7.08 -1.09 -13.64
CA GLY A 10 6.27 -0.40 -12.64
C GLY A 10 6.89 0.92 -12.19
N ALA A 11 8.20 0.92 -11.89
CA ALA A 11 8.91 2.12 -11.47
C ALA A 11 8.98 3.20 -12.58
N LEU A 12 9.26 2.79 -13.82
CA LEU A 12 9.29 3.73 -14.94
C LEU A 12 7.91 4.28 -15.27
N THR A 13 6.87 3.43 -15.23
CA THR A 13 5.49 3.84 -15.50
C THR A 13 5.01 4.85 -14.47
N VAL A 14 5.25 4.63 -13.18
CA VAL A 14 4.83 5.58 -12.14
C VAL A 14 5.55 6.92 -12.28
N GLN A 15 6.82 6.91 -12.64
CA GLN A 15 7.57 8.16 -12.87
C GLN A 15 7.06 8.91 -14.10
N PHE A 16 6.75 8.21 -15.18
CA PHE A 16 6.11 8.82 -16.35
C PHE A 16 4.75 9.46 -15.99
N LEU A 17 3.90 8.73 -15.26
CA LEU A 17 2.61 9.23 -14.80
C LEU A 17 2.77 10.44 -13.86
N ARG A 18 3.74 10.41 -12.95
CA ARG A 18 4.01 11.53 -12.03
C ARG A 18 4.35 12.81 -12.80
N LEU A 19 5.19 12.69 -13.83
CA LEU A 19 5.54 13.86 -14.66
C LEU A 19 4.32 14.42 -15.41
N GLY A 20 3.48 13.54 -15.96
CA GLY A 20 2.26 13.96 -16.66
C GLY A 20 1.12 14.42 -15.75
N ALA A 21 1.12 14.02 -14.48
CA ALA A 21 0.06 14.33 -13.52
C ALA A 21 0.35 15.59 -12.66
N ALA A 22 1.36 16.39 -13.00
CA ALA A 22 1.79 17.52 -12.18
C ALA A 22 0.64 18.50 -11.88
N ASP A 23 -0.13 18.87 -12.89
CA ASP A 23 -1.27 19.80 -12.75
C ASP A 23 -2.42 19.18 -11.93
N MET A 24 -2.69 17.89 -12.12
CA MET A 24 -3.67 17.15 -11.32
C MET A 24 -3.27 17.12 -9.84
N LEU A 25 -2.01 16.81 -9.55
CA LEU A 25 -1.49 16.77 -8.19
C LEU A 25 -1.45 18.17 -7.53
N ALA A 26 -1.37 19.24 -8.31
CA ALA A 26 -1.44 20.60 -7.81
C ALA A 26 -2.86 21.05 -7.43
N ALA A 27 -3.91 20.25 -7.73
CA ALA A 27 -5.28 20.60 -7.43
C ALA A 27 -5.48 20.86 -5.93
N PRO A 28 -6.21 21.93 -5.54
CA PRO A 28 -6.39 22.31 -4.13
C PRO A 28 -6.97 21.21 -3.26
N ALA A 29 -7.84 20.34 -3.81
CA ALA A 29 -8.44 19.22 -3.11
C ALA A 29 -7.40 18.17 -2.66
N LEU A 30 -6.27 18.08 -3.35
CA LEU A 30 -5.18 17.14 -3.05
C LEU A 30 -4.09 17.75 -2.17
N GLN A 31 -4.19 19.04 -1.79
CA GLN A 31 -3.15 19.69 -0.99
C GLN A 31 -3.42 19.49 0.50
N ARG A 32 -2.46 18.93 1.22
CA ARG A 32 -2.47 18.76 2.68
C ARG A 32 -1.16 19.23 3.28
N GLU A 33 -1.20 19.64 4.54
CA GLU A 33 0.02 19.95 5.29
C GLU A 33 0.69 18.67 5.78
N ASN A 34 1.98 18.55 5.50
CA ASN A 34 2.80 17.48 6.07
C ASN A 34 3.17 17.79 7.53
N TYR A 35 3.91 16.86 8.17
CA TYR A 35 4.37 17.02 9.56
C TYR A 35 5.31 18.24 9.80
N ARG A 36 5.83 18.86 8.74
CA ARG A 36 6.64 20.09 8.79
C ARG A 36 5.84 21.35 8.49
N GLY A 37 4.52 21.26 8.28
CA GLY A 37 3.67 22.37 7.90
C GLY A 37 3.78 22.78 6.42
N HIS A 38 4.45 21.98 5.59
CA HIS A 38 4.51 22.25 4.14
C HIS A 38 3.26 21.69 3.46
N ARG A 39 2.66 22.48 2.57
CA ARG A 39 1.54 22.03 1.75
C ARG A 39 2.07 21.23 0.56
N LEU A 40 1.69 19.97 0.49
CA LEU A 40 2.13 19.02 -0.51
C LEU A 40 0.92 18.26 -1.08
N PRO A 41 1.02 17.78 -2.35
CA PRO A 41 0.05 16.85 -2.87
C PRO A 41 -0.02 15.60 -1.98
N THR A 42 -1.21 15.29 -1.45
CA THR A 42 -1.53 13.99 -0.85
C THR A 42 -2.05 13.04 -1.93
N ALA A 43 -2.36 11.80 -1.55
CA ALA A 43 -2.85 10.78 -2.47
C ALA A 43 -1.92 10.52 -3.67
N GLY A 44 -0.61 10.81 -3.54
CA GLY A 44 0.39 10.46 -4.56
C GLY A 44 0.40 8.98 -4.88
N GLY A 45 -0.05 8.16 -3.94
CA GLY A 45 -0.21 6.72 -4.13
C GLY A 45 -1.25 6.31 -5.18
N VAL A 46 -2.16 7.18 -5.60
CA VAL A 46 -3.05 6.91 -6.74
C VAL A 46 -2.25 6.62 -8.03
N LEU A 47 -1.05 7.18 -8.13
CA LEU A 47 -0.15 6.91 -9.26
C LEU A 47 0.32 5.44 -9.28
N ILE A 48 0.41 4.76 -8.13
CA ILE A 48 0.69 3.32 -8.06
C ILE A 48 -0.47 2.54 -8.70
N VAL A 49 -1.71 2.91 -8.35
CA VAL A 49 -2.92 2.28 -8.90
C VAL A 49 -2.94 2.42 -10.43
N LEU A 50 -2.73 3.63 -10.93
CA LEU A 50 -2.70 3.90 -12.35
C LEU A 50 -1.51 3.21 -13.05
N ALA A 51 -0.34 3.15 -12.43
CA ALA A 51 0.82 2.46 -13.00
C ALA A 51 0.56 0.95 -13.17
N VAL A 52 -0.06 0.30 -12.18
CA VAL A 52 -0.42 -1.11 -12.29
C VAL A 52 -1.44 -1.31 -13.42
N LEU A 53 -2.45 -0.45 -13.53
CA LEU A 53 -3.42 -0.51 -14.63
C LEU A 53 -2.74 -0.38 -16.00
N VAL A 54 -1.87 0.61 -16.16
CA VAL A 54 -1.14 0.85 -17.44
C VAL A 54 -0.27 -0.35 -17.80
N VAL A 55 0.45 -0.91 -16.82
CA VAL A 55 1.29 -2.10 -17.03
C VAL A 55 0.43 -3.30 -17.45
N GLU A 56 -0.70 -3.54 -16.78
CA GLU A 56 -1.56 -4.68 -17.10
C GLU A 56 -2.29 -4.50 -18.43
N ALA A 57 -2.73 -3.28 -18.76
CA ALA A 57 -3.31 -2.96 -20.07
C ALA A 57 -2.27 -3.11 -21.19
N GLY A 58 -1.03 -2.61 -20.97
CA GLY A 58 0.07 -2.79 -21.92
C GLY A 58 0.41 -4.25 -22.17
N ARG A 59 0.40 -5.09 -21.13
CA ARG A 59 0.58 -6.54 -21.26
C ARG A 59 -0.52 -7.19 -22.09
N ALA A 60 -1.78 -6.81 -21.84
CA ALA A 60 -2.91 -7.33 -22.60
C ALA A 60 -2.82 -6.97 -24.10
N VAL A 61 -2.47 -5.71 -24.40
CA VAL A 61 -2.29 -5.24 -25.79
C VAL A 61 -1.11 -5.97 -26.46
N LEU A 62 0.07 -6.04 -25.82
CA LEU A 62 1.22 -6.75 -26.37
C LEU A 62 0.93 -8.24 -26.59
N GLY A 63 0.24 -8.88 -25.65
CA GLY A 63 -0.18 -10.28 -25.79
C GLY A 63 -1.12 -10.49 -26.97
N SER A 64 -2.08 -9.58 -27.21
CA SER A 64 -2.98 -9.65 -28.37
C SER A 64 -2.26 -9.47 -29.70
N LEU A 65 -1.09 -8.80 -29.71
CA LEU A 65 -0.23 -8.63 -30.88
C LEU A 65 0.79 -9.77 -31.03
N GLY A 66 0.72 -10.80 -30.19
CA GLY A 66 1.64 -11.93 -30.23
C GLY A 66 3.04 -11.61 -29.67
N VAL A 67 3.22 -10.48 -28.99
CA VAL A 67 4.48 -10.09 -28.36
C VAL A 67 4.58 -10.67 -26.97
N GLY A 68 5.49 -11.61 -26.77
CA GLY A 68 5.69 -12.31 -25.51
C GLY A 68 4.73 -13.49 -25.31
N HIS A 69 4.96 -14.24 -24.21
CA HIS A 69 4.08 -15.34 -23.78
C HIS A 69 3.21 -14.85 -22.64
N ASP A 70 2.15 -14.10 -22.94
CA ASP A 70 1.19 -13.69 -21.92
C ASP A 70 -0.11 -14.51 -22.05
N PRO A 71 -0.42 -15.41 -21.10
CA PRO A 71 -1.62 -16.24 -21.13
C PRO A 71 -2.92 -15.45 -20.87
N GLY A 72 -2.86 -14.12 -20.95
CA GLY A 72 -3.94 -13.25 -20.53
C GLY A 72 -3.86 -12.90 -19.03
N LEU A 73 -4.98 -12.39 -18.49
CA LEU A 73 -5.05 -12.00 -17.08
C LEU A 73 -5.16 -13.25 -16.21
N THR A 74 -4.07 -13.58 -15.50
CA THR A 74 -4.07 -14.72 -14.56
C THR A 74 -4.81 -14.38 -13.26
N LEU A 75 -5.27 -15.39 -12.53
CA LEU A 75 -5.95 -15.20 -11.24
C LEU A 75 -5.13 -14.32 -10.29
N ALA A 76 -3.85 -14.59 -10.10
CA ALA A 76 -3.00 -13.78 -9.23
C ALA A 76 -2.93 -12.30 -9.67
N ARG A 77 -2.88 -12.03 -10.98
CA ARG A 77 -2.90 -10.66 -11.51
C ARG A 77 -4.26 -9.98 -11.31
N SER A 78 -5.36 -10.72 -11.48
CA SER A 78 -6.71 -10.21 -11.22
C SER A 78 -6.90 -9.84 -9.75
N GLU A 79 -6.40 -10.68 -8.84
CA GLU A 79 -6.47 -10.42 -7.40
C GLU A 79 -5.60 -9.22 -7.00
N VAL A 80 -4.41 -9.08 -7.57
CA VAL A 80 -3.57 -7.89 -7.36
C VAL A 80 -4.27 -6.63 -7.88
N LEU A 81 -4.86 -6.66 -9.07
CA LEU A 81 -5.64 -5.54 -9.59
C LEU A 81 -6.80 -5.20 -8.65
N PHE A 82 -7.57 -6.19 -8.21
CA PHE A 82 -8.69 -5.96 -7.30
C PHE A 82 -8.23 -5.37 -5.97
N ALA A 83 -7.12 -5.86 -5.39
CA ALA A 83 -6.52 -5.30 -4.19
C ALA A 83 -6.08 -3.85 -4.40
N VAL A 84 -5.36 -3.58 -5.48
CA VAL A 84 -4.82 -2.25 -5.80
C VAL A 84 -5.95 -1.24 -6.00
N PHE A 85 -7.00 -1.60 -6.75
CA PHE A 85 -8.15 -0.72 -6.94
C PHE A 85 -9.00 -0.57 -5.68
N GLY A 86 -9.29 -1.67 -4.99
CA GLY A 86 -10.13 -1.65 -3.78
C GLY A 86 -9.51 -0.83 -2.66
N PHE A 87 -8.26 -1.13 -2.28
CA PHE A 87 -7.57 -0.38 -1.23
C PHE A 87 -7.16 1.02 -1.68
N GLY A 88 -6.82 1.20 -2.96
CA GLY A 88 -6.52 2.50 -3.53
C GLY A 88 -7.72 3.45 -3.53
N LEU A 89 -8.92 2.96 -3.90
CA LEU A 89 -10.15 3.74 -3.86
C LEU A 89 -10.51 4.15 -2.42
N LEU A 90 -10.46 3.20 -1.48
CA LEU A 90 -10.76 3.48 -0.08
C LEU A 90 -9.78 4.51 0.52
N GLY A 91 -8.49 4.36 0.19
CA GLY A 91 -7.47 5.32 0.61
C GLY A 91 -7.66 6.70 -0.02
N LEU A 92 -7.99 6.76 -1.31
CA LEU A 92 -8.27 8.02 -2.00
C LEU A 92 -9.48 8.75 -1.40
N VAL A 93 -10.55 8.02 -1.07
CA VAL A 93 -11.71 8.60 -0.38
C VAL A 93 -11.31 9.19 0.97
N ASP A 94 -10.45 8.50 1.74
CA ASP A 94 -9.97 9.01 3.03
C ASP A 94 -9.03 10.22 2.85
N ASP A 95 -8.12 10.18 1.87
CA ASP A 95 -7.24 11.33 1.54
C ASP A 95 -8.01 12.58 1.14
N LEU A 96 -9.14 12.43 0.41
CA LEU A 96 -9.94 13.56 -0.07
C LEU A 96 -10.93 14.08 0.96
N LEU A 97 -11.62 13.17 1.67
CA LEU A 97 -12.78 13.47 2.52
C LEU A 97 -12.49 13.33 4.02
N GLY A 98 -11.33 12.77 4.39
CA GLY A 98 -10.95 12.61 5.79
C GLY A 98 -10.71 13.97 6.45
N ASP A 99 -11.54 14.31 7.44
CA ASP A 99 -11.49 15.57 8.19
C ASP A 99 -10.77 15.44 9.56
N GLY A 100 -10.40 14.22 9.94
CA GLY A 100 -9.78 13.93 11.23
C GLY A 100 -10.69 14.18 12.45
N SER A 101 -11.99 14.46 12.24
CA SER A 101 -12.95 14.76 13.31
C SER A 101 -13.23 13.56 14.24
N SER A 102 -13.09 12.35 13.72
CA SER A 102 -13.26 11.10 14.47
C SER A 102 -11.95 10.32 14.47
N ARG A 103 -11.25 10.30 15.61
CA ARG A 103 -9.96 9.63 15.74
C ARG A 103 -10.10 8.31 16.51
N GLY A 104 -9.38 7.29 16.04
CA GLY A 104 -9.30 5.97 16.66
C GLY A 104 -10.60 5.15 16.51
N PHE A 105 -10.47 3.84 16.74
CA PHE A 105 -11.58 2.88 16.58
C PHE A 105 -12.82 3.26 17.38
N ARG A 106 -12.66 3.73 18.63
CA ARG A 106 -13.77 4.14 19.50
C ARG A 106 -14.53 5.36 18.97
N GLY A 107 -13.82 6.31 18.32
CA GLY A 107 -14.45 7.48 17.70
C GLY A 107 -15.34 7.10 16.53
N HIS A 108 -14.88 6.19 15.67
CA HIS A 108 -15.66 5.69 14.54
C HIS A 108 -16.89 4.88 14.99
N LEU A 109 -16.74 4.06 16.04
CA LEU A 109 -17.84 3.27 16.59
C LEU A 109 -18.93 4.15 17.20
N ARG A 110 -18.55 5.23 17.90
CA ARG A 110 -19.49 6.22 18.44
C ARG A 110 -20.22 6.94 17.31
N ALA A 111 -19.50 7.41 16.28
CA ALA A 111 -20.12 8.06 15.13
C ALA A 111 -21.16 7.14 14.44
N LEU A 112 -20.82 5.83 14.31
CA LEU A 112 -21.76 4.84 13.77
C LEU A 112 -23.00 4.66 14.66
N ALA A 113 -22.84 4.63 15.98
CA ALA A 113 -23.97 4.57 16.91
C ALA A 113 -24.88 5.80 16.80
N ASP A 114 -24.30 6.96 16.41
CA ASP A 114 -25.03 8.20 16.10
C ASP A 114 -25.59 8.23 14.67
N GLY A 115 -25.56 7.11 13.91
CA GLY A 115 -26.03 7.00 12.54
C GLY A 115 -25.14 7.66 11.48
N ARG A 116 -23.88 7.98 11.81
CA ARG A 116 -22.94 8.65 10.90
C ARG A 116 -21.82 7.70 10.47
N ILE A 117 -21.65 7.54 9.16
CA ILE A 117 -20.52 6.79 8.56
C ILE A 117 -19.38 7.77 8.35
N THR A 118 -18.26 7.53 9.03
CA THR A 118 -17.02 8.30 8.86
C THR A 118 -16.15 7.68 7.77
N THR A 119 -15.22 8.45 7.18
CA THR A 119 -14.25 7.93 6.19
C THR A 119 -13.39 6.82 6.79
N GLY A 120 -12.96 6.95 8.05
CA GLY A 120 -12.21 5.90 8.75
C GLY A 120 -13.02 4.62 8.97
N PHE A 121 -14.35 4.73 9.24
CA PHE A 121 -15.23 3.57 9.29
C PHE A 121 -15.35 2.90 7.91
N LEU A 122 -15.58 3.71 6.86
CA LEU A 122 -15.64 3.23 5.48
C LEU A 122 -14.34 2.50 5.08
N LYS A 123 -13.20 3.06 5.43
CA LYS A 123 -11.88 2.46 5.19
C LYS A 123 -11.72 1.12 5.91
N LEU A 124 -12.08 1.05 7.20
CA LEU A 124 -11.96 -0.17 7.98
C LEU A 124 -12.88 -1.28 7.45
N PHE A 125 -14.18 -1.00 7.30
CA PHE A 125 -15.17 -1.98 6.85
C PHE A 125 -15.05 -2.28 5.36
N GLY A 126 -14.80 -1.26 4.54
CA GLY A 126 -14.53 -1.43 3.11
C GLY A 126 -13.27 -2.26 2.88
N GLY A 127 -12.19 -1.96 3.61
CA GLY A 127 -10.94 -2.72 3.55
C GLY A 127 -11.11 -4.17 3.98
N ALA A 128 -11.88 -4.43 5.06
CA ALA A 128 -12.24 -5.77 5.45
C ALA A 128 -13.07 -6.49 4.38
N GLY A 129 -14.05 -5.79 3.78
CA GLY A 129 -14.86 -6.31 2.67
C GLY A 129 -14.02 -6.67 1.44
N VAL A 130 -13.12 -5.78 1.02
CA VAL A 130 -12.16 -6.04 -0.07
C VAL A 130 -11.30 -7.26 0.24
N ALA A 131 -10.76 -7.36 1.46
CA ALA A 131 -9.93 -8.48 1.88
C ALA A 131 -10.71 -9.80 1.89
N VAL A 132 -11.96 -9.82 2.36
CA VAL A 132 -12.83 -11.00 2.33
C VAL A 132 -13.11 -11.44 0.90
N VAL A 133 -13.46 -10.51 0.01
CA VAL A 133 -13.73 -10.83 -1.41
C VAL A 133 -12.50 -11.40 -2.09
N LEU A 134 -11.31 -10.84 -1.84
CA LEU A 134 -10.04 -11.35 -2.38
C LEU A 134 -9.80 -12.82 -2.03
N VAL A 135 -10.11 -13.23 -0.80
CA VAL A 135 -9.82 -14.59 -0.32
C VAL A 135 -11.00 -15.53 -0.46
N ALA A 136 -12.17 -15.04 -0.88
CA ALA A 136 -13.38 -15.85 -1.10
C ALA A 136 -13.38 -16.61 -2.43
N THR A 137 -12.29 -16.57 -3.18
CA THR A 137 -12.17 -17.27 -4.48
C THR A 137 -12.39 -18.76 -4.32
N PRO A 138 -13.12 -19.44 -5.23
CA PRO A 138 -13.37 -20.88 -5.17
C PRO A 138 -12.08 -21.69 -5.03
N GLY A 139 -12.06 -22.61 -4.07
CA GLY A 139 -10.88 -23.44 -3.71
C GLY A 139 -10.04 -22.87 -2.57
N PHE A 140 -10.29 -21.63 -2.10
CA PHE A 140 -9.56 -21.04 -0.98
C PHE A 140 -10.18 -21.31 0.39
N ALA A 141 -11.47 -21.59 0.49
CA ALA A 141 -12.17 -21.31 1.73
C ALA A 141 -12.65 -22.52 2.55
N THR A 142 -11.89 -22.87 3.58
CA THR A 142 -12.53 -23.20 4.86
C THR A 142 -12.78 -21.89 5.61
N GLY A 143 -13.85 -21.75 6.41
CA GLY A 143 -14.15 -20.49 7.12
C GLY A 143 -12.98 -19.95 7.95
N ARG A 144 -12.18 -20.83 8.59
CA ARG A 144 -10.97 -20.43 9.33
C ARG A 144 -9.91 -19.80 8.41
N ARG A 145 -9.66 -20.42 7.27
CA ARG A 145 -8.66 -19.92 6.31
C ARG A 145 -9.07 -18.58 5.73
N LEU A 146 -10.34 -18.44 5.36
CA LEU A 146 -10.88 -17.18 4.87
C LEU A 146 -10.65 -16.05 5.88
N LEU A 147 -10.98 -16.27 7.16
CA LEU A 147 -10.77 -15.27 8.20
C LEU A 147 -9.29 -14.92 8.40
N VAL A 148 -8.42 -15.92 8.50
CA VAL A 148 -6.97 -15.72 8.66
C VAL A 148 -6.40 -14.88 7.52
N ASP A 149 -6.71 -15.25 6.28
CA ASP A 149 -6.15 -14.62 5.09
C ASP A 149 -6.73 -13.19 4.89
N ALA A 150 -8.03 -13.00 5.12
CA ALA A 150 -8.66 -11.68 5.05
C ALA A 150 -8.12 -10.72 6.12
N VAL A 151 -8.01 -11.17 7.37
CA VAL A 151 -7.46 -10.35 8.46
C VAL A 151 -5.98 -10.04 8.20
N LEU A 152 -5.19 -10.98 7.65
CA LEU A 152 -3.80 -10.74 7.29
C LEU A 152 -3.69 -9.59 6.28
N ILE A 153 -4.47 -9.63 5.19
CA ILE A 153 -4.45 -8.56 4.16
C ILE A 153 -4.90 -7.23 4.75
N ALA A 154 -5.98 -7.20 5.51
CA ALA A 154 -6.51 -5.98 6.11
C ALA A 154 -5.53 -5.35 7.11
N LEU A 155 -4.88 -6.15 7.97
CA LEU A 155 -3.87 -5.67 8.92
C LEU A 155 -2.58 -5.22 8.22
N ALA A 156 -2.20 -5.87 7.13
CA ALA A 156 -1.04 -5.45 6.33
C ALA A 156 -1.32 -4.08 5.67
N ALA A 157 -2.51 -3.87 5.10
CA ALA A 157 -2.93 -2.58 4.57
C ALA A 157 -2.92 -1.49 5.65
N ASN A 158 -3.51 -1.79 6.82
CA ASN A 158 -3.55 -0.85 7.95
C ASN A 158 -2.14 -0.52 8.47
N LEU A 159 -1.24 -1.50 8.55
CA LEU A 159 0.15 -1.26 8.96
C LEU A 159 0.87 -0.33 7.98
N GLY A 160 0.66 -0.51 6.67
CA GLY A 160 1.18 0.42 5.67
C GLY A 160 0.77 1.86 5.96
N ASN A 161 -0.51 2.08 6.26
CA ASN A 161 -1.05 3.38 6.62
C ASN A 161 -0.50 3.92 7.96
N LEU A 162 -0.38 3.07 8.99
CA LEU A 162 0.19 3.46 10.28
C LEU A 162 1.65 3.91 10.19
N LEU A 163 2.39 3.41 9.20
CA LEU A 163 3.78 3.79 8.93
C LEU A 163 3.88 5.09 8.12
N ASP A 164 2.82 5.51 7.40
CA ASP A 164 2.83 6.69 6.53
C ASP A 164 2.75 8.00 7.33
N ARG A 165 3.73 8.19 8.20
CA ARG A 165 3.86 9.35 9.12
C ARG A 165 5.14 10.14 8.91
N ALA A 166 6.02 9.69 8.02
CA ALA A 166 7.27 10.36 7.69
C ALA A 166 7.70 10.02 6.27
N PRO A 167 8.41 10.92 5.57
CA PRO A 167 8.79 10.75 4.17
C PRO A 167 9.57 9.46 3.93
N GLY A 168 9.13 8.66 2.98
CA GLY A 168 9.75 7.41 2.56
C GLY A 168 9.63 6.24 3.53
N ARG A 169 9.03 6.42 4.72
CA ARG A 169 8.98 5.39 5.76
C ARG A 169 8.22 4.16 5.31
N THR A 170 7.01 4.33 4.79
CA THR A 170 6.17 3.23 4.31
C THR A 170 6.85 2.46 3.19
N ILE A 171 7.45 3.15 2.22
CA ILE A 171 8.12 2.52 1.08
C ILE A 171 9.39 1.78 1.53
N LYS A 172 10.16 2.33 2.47
CA LYS A 172 11.33 1.64 3.04
C LYS A 172 10.95 0.39 3.84
N ALA A 173 9.92 0.50 4.68
CA ALA A 173 9.41 -0.66 5.41
C ALA A 173 8.88 -1.73 4.46
N ALA A 174 8.20 -1.31 3.40
CA ALA A 174 7.76 -2.20 2.34
C ALA A 174 8.92 -2.88 1.61
N ALA A 175 10.01 -2.18 1.34
CA ALA A 175 11.20 -2.78 0.73
C ALA A 175 11.82 -3.85 1.63
N ILE A 176 11.92 -3.58 2.95
CA ILE A 176 12.42 -4.55 3.94
C ILE A 176 11.54 -5.80 3.99
N ALA A 177 10.20 -5.65 3.90
CA ALA A 177 9.28 -6.78 3.87
C ALA A 177 9.24 -7.50 2.51
N TYR A 178 9.37 -6.75 1.42
CA TYR A 178 9.28 -7.29 0.06
C TYR A 178 10.50 -8.14 -0.33
N VAL A 179 11.71 -7.74 0.05
CA VAL A 179 12.94 -8.47 -0.34
C VAL A 179 12.87 -9.95 0.07
N PRO A 180 12.65 -10.32 1.35
CA PRO A 180 12.51 -11.72 1.72
C PRO A 180 11.30 -12.38 1.07
N LEU A 181 10.18 -11.69 0.92
CA LEU A 181 9.00 -12.21 0.24
C LEU A 181 9.30 -12.53 -1.23
N ALA A 182 9.95 -11.62 -1.95
CA ALA A 182 10.33 -11.83 -3.35
C ALA A 182 11.28 -13.04 -3.53
N LEU A 183 12.24 -13.21 -2.63
CA LEU A 183 13.12 -14.37 -2.62
C LEU A 183 12.34 -15.67 -2.40
N LEU A 184 11.35 -15.65 -1.52
CA LEU A 184 10.51 -16.79 -1.23
C LEU A 184 9.49 -17.11 -2.34
N LEU A 185 9.00 -16.11 -3.08
CA LEU A 185 8.08 -16.27 -4.20
C LEU A 185 8.81 -16.67 -5.49
N GLY A 186 10.08 -16.30 -5.61
CA GLY A 186 10.89 -16.51 -6.79
C GLY A 186 10.24 -15.92 -8.04
N THR A 187 10.36 -16.63 -9.17
CA THR A 187 9.77 -16.24 -10.47
C THR A 187 8.36 -16.79 -10.69
N GLY A 188 7.69 -17.22 -9.62
CA GLY A 188 6.33 -17.76 -9.68
C GLY A 188 5.29 -16.70 -10.04
N ALA A 189 4.08 -17.16 -10.38
CA ALA A 189 2.98 -16.31 -10.84
C ALA A 189 2.66 -15.16 -9.86
N VAL A 190 2.70 -15.41 -8.56
CA VAL A 190 2.45 -14.40 -7.52
C VAL A 190 3.54 -13.34 -7.49
N GLY A 191 4.83 -13.76 -7.53
CA GLY A 191 5.95 -12.83 -7.59
C GLY A 191 5.88 -11.89 -8.80
N ILE A 192 5.52 -12.45 -9.97
CA ILE A 192 5.32 -11.68 -11.21
C ILE A 192 4.12 -10.73 -11.09
N ALA A 193 3.05 -11.14 -10.41
CA ALA A 193 1.84 -10.34 -10.28
C ALA A 193 2.01 -9.11 -9.39
N ILE A 194 2.71 -9.25 -8.24
CA ILE A 194 2.92 -8.13 -7.30
C ILE A 194 4.04 -7.18 -7.72
N ALA A 195 4.96 -7.62 -8.60
CA ALA A 195 6.16 -6.86 -8.96
C ALA A 195 5.85 -5.46 -9.55
N PRO A 196 4.88 -5.25 -10.45
CA PRO A 196 4.57 -3.91 -10.97
C PRO A 196 4.12 -2.93 -9.88
N ALA A 197 3.31 -3.38 -8.92
CA ALA A 197 2.84 -2.53 -7.82
C ALA A 197 4.00 -2.13 -6.89
N MET A 198 4.87 -3.10 -6.55
CA MET A 198 6.05 -2.83 -5.73
C MET A 198 7.05 -1.95 -6.46
N GLY A 199 7.25 -2.18 -7.76
CA GLY A 199 8.07 -1.32 -8.61
C GLY A 199 7.58 0.11 -8.66
N ALA A 200 6.27 0.31 -8.83
CA ALA A 200 5.64 1.63 -8.79
C ALA A 200 5.83 2.32 -7.43
N ALA A 201 5.66 1.58 -6.33
CA ALA A 201 5.92 2.11 -4.99
C ALA A 201 7.38 2.56 -4.83
N PHE A 202 8.34 1.74 -5.24
CA PHE A 202 9.77 2.09 -5.19
C PHE A 202 10.12 3.26 -6.11
N GLY A 203 9.43 3.37 -7.25
CA GLY A 203 9.57 4.51 -8.15
C GLY A 203 9.22 5.85 -7.47
N LEU A 204 8.24 5.88 -6.57
CA LEU A 204 7.85 7.09 -5.84
C LEU A 204 8.75 7.43 -4.65
N LEU A 205 9.66 6.53 -4.23
CA LEU A 205 10.46 6.73 -3.03
C LEU A 205 11.22 8.06 -3.04
N GLY A 206 11.82 8.44 -4.16
CA GLY A 206 12.57 9.69 -4.27
C GLY A 206 11.69 10.94 -4.13
N ASP A 207 10.48 10.88 -4.67
CA ASP A 207 9.55 12.01 -4.59
C ASP A 207 8.97 12.19 -3.18
N ASP A 208 8.66 11.09 -2.51
CA ASP A 208 8.19 11.08 -1.12
C ASP A 208 9.31 11.52 -0.16
N LEU A 209 10.54 10.99 -0.30
CA LEU A 209 11.71 11.39 0.50
C LEU A 209 12.04 12.87 0.40
N HIS A 210 11.89 13.45 -0.80
CA HIS A 210 12.18 14.87 -1.05
C HIS A 210 10.96 15.76 -0.89
N GLU A 211 9.88 15.25 -0.29
CA GLU A 211 8.66 16.01 0.02
C GLU A 211 8.07 16.71 -1.22
N ARG A 212 8.12 16.06 -2.39
CA ARG A 212 7.46 16.55 -3.62
C ARG A 212 6.00 16.14 -3.68
N LEU A 213 5.65 15.06 -3.00
CA LEU A 213 4.30 14.55 -2.77
C LEU A 213 4.30 13.73 -1.48
N MET A 214 3.14 13.44 -0.96
CA MET A 214 2.92 12.44 0.09
C MET A 214 2.24 11.23 -0.53
N LEU A 215 2.65 10.04 -0.09
CA LEU A 215 2.08 8.77 -0.55
C LEU A 215 0.57 8.72 -0.27
N GLY A 216 0.18 9.11 0.93
CA GLY A 216 -1.20 9.12 1.40
C GLY A 216 -1.78 7.72 1.58
N ASP A 217 -3.02 7.69 2.05
CA ASP A 217 -3.76 6.46 2.30
C ASP A 217 -3.98 5.64 1.03
N ALA A 218 -4.14 6.34 -0.12
CA ALA A 218 -4.27 5.70 -1.44
C ALA A 218 -3.08 4.82 -1.81
N GLY A 219 -1.86 5.18 -1.37
CA GLY A 219 -0.68 4.38 -1.65
C GLY A 219 -0.30 3.45 -0.53
N ALA A 220 -0.34 3.94 0.70
CA ALA A 220 0.10 3.19 1.88
C ALA A 220 -0.73 1.90 2.09
N ASN A 221 -2.07 2.01 1.97
CA ASN A 221 -2.96 0.84 2.04
C ASN A 221 -2.70 -0.15 0.92
N VAL A 222 -2.48 0.33 -0.32
CA VAL A 222 -2.18 -0.52 -1.48
C VAL A 222 -0.90 -1.30 -1.29
N ILE A 223 0.17 -0.65 -0.86
CA ILE A 223 1.47 -1.29 -0.62
C ILE A 223 1.33 -2.40 0.43
N GLY A 224 0.70 -2.10 1.56
CA GLY A 224 0.46 -3.09 2.61
C GLY A 224 -0.40 -4.25 2.12
N ALA A 225 -1.51 -3.97 1.44
CA ALA A 225 -2.42 -4.99 0.90
C ALA A 225 -1.73 -5.92 -0.10
N VAL A 226 -0.92 -5.37 -1.02
CA VAL A 226 -0.17 -6.16 -2.02
C VAL A 226 0.86 -7.08 -1.36
N LEU A 227 1.55 -6.61 -0.32
CA LEU A 227 2.46 -7.46 0.46
C LEU A 227 1.70 -8.57 1.19
N GLY A 228 0.60 -8.25 1.87
CA GLY A 228 -0.26 -9.23 2.53
C GLY A 228 -0.82 -10.26 1.56
N LEU A 229 -1.32 -9.82 0.42
CA LEU A 229 -1.81 -10.69 -0.65
C LEU A 229 -0.70 -11.59 -1.21
N GLY A 230 0.51 -11.08 -1.38
CA GLY A 230 1.68 -11.86 -1.78
C GLY A 230 1.99 -13.02 -0.83
N VAL A 231 1.83 -12.80 0.48
CA VAL A 231 1.95 -13.86 1.49
C VAL A 231 0.81 -14.87 1.38
N VAL A 232 -0.44 -14.40 1.25
CA VAL A 232 -1.64 -15.25 1.19
C VAL A 232 -1.60 -16.17 -0.03
N LEU A 233 -1.29 -15.63 -1.22
CA LEU A 233 -1.29 -16.38 -2.46
C LEU A 233 -0.05 -17.27 -2.64
N GLY A 234 1.08 -16.82 -2.12
CA GLY A 234 2.36 -17.44 -2.44
C GLY A 234 2.92 -18.36 -1.35
N ARG A 235 2.31 -18.38 -0.14
CA ARG A 235 2.92 -19.06 1.01
C ARG A 235 1.98 -20.05 1.72
N GLY A 236 2.60 -21.05 2.35
CA GLY A 236 1.90 -22.05 3.14
C GLY A 236 1.33 -21.51 4.46
N GLU A 237 0.50 -22.32 5.14
CA GLU A 237 -0.23 -21.94 6.34
C GLU A 237 0.69 -21.42 7.46
N ALA A 238 1.82 -22.08 7.72
CA ALA A 238 2.74 -21.65 8.78
C ALA A 238 3.24 -20.22 8.56
N THR A 239 3.65 -19.88 7.34
CA THR A 239 4.12 -18.50 7.01
C THR A 239 2.99 -17.49 7.16
N ARG A 240 1.76 -17.82 6.73
CA ARG A 240 0.59 -16.94 6.86
C ARG A 240 0.24 -16.68 8.32
N ILE A 241 0.23 -17.72 9.15
CA ILE A 241 -0.03 -17.59 10.60
C ILE A 241 1.07 -16.74 11.26
N THR A 242 2.35 -16.99 10.94
CA THR A 242 3.47 -16.19 11.45
C THR A 242 3.32 -14.72 11.05
N ALA A 243 3.05 -14.44 9.77
CA ALA A 243 2.83 -13.08 9.29
C ALA A 243 1.62 -12.42 9.99
N LEU A 244 0.52 -13.15 10.15
CA LEU A 244 -0.66 -12.65 10.86
C LEU A 244 -0.34 -12.28 12.32
N VAL A 245 0.38 -13.15 13.04
CA VAL A 245 0.78 -12.86 14.44
C VAL A 245 1.66 -11.60 14.50
N VAL A 246 2.65 -11.48 13.61
CA VAL A 246 3.50 -10.27 13.54
C VAL A 246 2.66 -9.04 13.25
N LEU A 247 1.74 -9.11 12.29
CA LEU A 247 0.85 -7.99 11.94
C LEU A 247 -0.07 -7.60 13.09
N ILE A 248 -0.64 -8.56 13.82
CA ILE A 248 -1.45 -8.28 15.02
C ILE A 248 -0.60 -7.55 16.05
N VAL A 249 0.59 -8.06 16.36
CA VAL A 249 1.50 -7.43 17.36
C VAL A 249 1.84 -6.01 16.94
N LEU A 250 2.20 -5.76 15.68
CA LEU A 250 2.56 -4.43 15.19
C LEU A 250 1.37 -3.46 15.19
N ASN A 251 0.18 -3.92 14.76
CA ASN A 251 -1.02 -3.07 14.78
C ASN A 251 -1.45 -2.73 16.21
N VAL A 252 -1.43 -3.70 17.14
CA VAL A 252 -1.72 -3.45 18.55
C VAL A 252 -0.66 -2.53 19.17
N ALA A 253 0.63 -2.74 18.87
CA ALA A 253 1.69 -1.88 19.34
C ALA A 253 1.50 -0.42 18.88
N ALA A 254 1.04 -0.20 17.66
CA ALA A 254 0.78 1.15 17.13
C ALA A 254 -0.35 1.90 17.87
N GLU A 255 -1.31 1.18 18.47
CA GLU A 255 -2.34 1.78 19.33
C GLU A 255 -1.80 2.15 20.73
N LEU A 256 -0.76 1.45 21.19
CA LEU A 256 -0.20 1.62 22.54
C LEU A 256 0.97 2.60 22.56
N VAL A 257 1.77 2.63 21.49
CA VAL A 257 2.98 3.44 21.39
C VAL A 257 3.11 4.10 20.01
N SER A 258 3.62 5.32 19.98
CA SER A 258 3.91 5.99 18.71
C SER A 258 5.13 5.35 18.03
N PHE A 259 4.96 4.83 16.81
CA PHE A 259 6.09 4.31 16.02
C PHE A 259 7.17 5.36 15.80
N SER A 260 6.81 6.62 15.56
CA SER A 260 7.77 7.71 15.43
C SER A 260 8.62 7.88 16.70
N ALA A 261 7.99 7.83 17.88
CA ALA A 261 8.72 7.94 19.15
C ALA A 261 9.64 6.75 19.40
N VAL A 262 9.25 5.54 18.99
CA VAL A 262 10.11 4.34 19.08
C VAL A 262 11.30 4.46 18.12
N ILE A 263 11.02 4.83 16.86
CA ILE A 263 12.06 5.00 15.83
C ILE A 263 13.08 6.05 16.26
N ASP A 264 12.63 7.17 16.81
CA ASP A 264 13.54 8.24 17.27
C ASP A 264 14.42 7.84 18.47
N ARG A 265 13.96 6.92 19.30
CA ARG A 265 14.72 6.41 20.45
C ARG A 265 15.75 5.35 20.07
N VAL A 266 15.53 4.61 18.98
CA VAL A 266 16.41 3.51 18.57
C VAL A 266 17.33 3.98 17.44
N PRO A 267 18.66 4.12 17.67
CA PRO A 267 19.58 4.79 16.75
C PRO A 267 19.60 4.20 15.34
N TRP A 268 19.60 2.87 15.22
CA TRP A 268 19.64 2.22 13.90
C TRP A 268 18.32 2.34 13.15
N LEU A 269 17.17 2.29 13.83
CA LEU A 269 15.85 2.55 13.20
C LEU A 269 15.78 3.99 12.72
N ARG A 270 16.20 4.93 13.54
CA ARG A 270 16.27 6.35 13.17
C ARG A 270 17.19 6.60 11.98
N ALA A 271 18.34 5.91 11.91
CA ALA A 271 19.25 6.02 10.79
C ALA A 271 18.59 5.54 9.48
N ILE A 272 17.91 4.40 9.50
CA ILE A 272 17.16 3.89 8.35
C ILE A 272 16.01 4.83 7.97
N ASP A 273 15.24 5.29 8.94
CA ASP A 273 14.08 6.16 8.71
C ASP A 273 14.50 7.49 8.07
N ARG A 274 15.55 8.13 8.59
CA ARG A 274 16.04 9.44 8.10
C ARG A 274 16.91 9.35 6.85
N PHE A 275 17.34 8.16 6.47
CA PHE A 275 18.19 8.00 5.26
C PHE A 275 17.48 8.53 4.02
N GLY A 276 18.14 9.49 3.33
CA GLY A 276 17.63 10.10 2.10
C GLY A 276 16.53 11.14 2.28
N GLN A 277 16.08 11.43 3.50
CA GLN A 277 15.16 12.55 3.76
C GLN A 277 15.88 13.91 3.67
N LEU A 278 15.11 14.96 3.37
CA LEU A 278 15.62 16.33 3.43
C LEU A 278 16.08 16.66 4.86
N PRO A 279 17.20 17.41 5.03
CA PRO A 279 17.63 17.83 6.33
C PRO A 279 16.55 18.68 7.01
N GLU A 280 16.41 18.52 8.33
CA GLU A 280 15.59 19.41 9.13
C GLU A 280 16.12 20.83 8.96
N ARG A 281 15.29 21.77 8.50
CA ARG A 281 15.67 23.18 8.54
C ARG A 281 15.86 23.53 10.02
N ARG A 282 17.12 23.70 10.45
CA ARG A 282 17.44 24.29 11.75
C ARG A 282 16.75 25.65 11.72
N GLY A 283 15.87 25.88 12.69
CA GLY A 283 14.95 27.02 12.71
C GLY A 283 15.60 28.35 12.32
N ALA A 284 14.85 29.09 11.49
CA ALA A 284 15.04 30.49 11.34
C ALA A 284 14.33 31.21 12.49
#